data_56751e88eef0cb993b2c323b3ec7ba68
#
_entry.id   56751e88eef0cb993b2c323b3ec7ba68
#
_cell.length_a   1.000
_cell.length_b   1.000
_cell.length_c   1.000
_cell.angle_alpha   90.00
_cell.angle_beta   90.00
_cell.angle_gamma   90.00
#
_symmetry.space_group_name_H-M   'P 1'
#
loop_
_entity.id
_entity.type
_entity.pdbx_description
1 polymer ?
#
loop_
_entity_poly.entity_id
_entity_poly.type
_entity_poly.pdbx_seq_one_letter_code
_entity_poly.pdbx_strand_id
1 'polypeptide(L)'
;MRTNSIRYFILVLALAVIFGSCSTSRHYQRGVVSTEKLYGDTVITDTATLAGKPWKELFTESYLQKLIQEGLNNNPDLQVAIQKVVEAEAYFSQSKAALLPGISVSGKKNYTRNPETLYPSGPREVNYYQLSADASWEIDVWGKLRSSKRAAYASLLSTDAAKKAVQTRLISNIASAYYALLGLDAKLEITRQTVKNNIDLVETMKVL
;
A
#
# COMPACT_ATOMS: atom_id res chain seq x y z
N MET A 1 -30.09 -7.27 -58.29
CA MET A 1 -29.45 -8.16 -57.30
C MET A 1 -28.11 -7.63 -56.77
N ARG A 2 -27.34 -6.90 -57.55
CA ARG A 2 -25.98 -6.44 -57.18
C ARG A 2 -25.91 -5.34 -56.06
N THR A 3 -26.93 -4.50 -55.97
CA THR A 3 -26.99 -3.39 -54.97
C THR A 3 -27.24 -3.85 -53.54
N ASN A 4 -27.95 -4.95 -53.33
CA ASN A 4 -28.20 -5.48 -51.98
C ASN A 4 -26.95 -6.16 -51.37
N SER A 5 -26.16 -6.85 -52.20
CA SER A 5 -24.91 -7.49 -51.75
C SER A 5 -23.89 -6.45 -51.23
N ILE A 6 -23.81 -5.28 -51.89
CA ILE A 6 -22.91 -4.19 -51.45
C ILE A 6 -23.39 -3.60 -50.12
N ARG A 7 -24.69 -3.45 -49.90
CA ARG A 7 -25.24 -2.96 -48.61
C ARG A 7 -24.96 -3.93 -47.46
N TYR A 8 -25.13 -5.23 -47.69
CA TYR A 8 -24.78 -6.24 -46.66
C TYR A 8 -23.28 -6.27 -46.36
N PHE A 9 -22.43 -6.13 -47.38
CA PHE A 9 -20.99 -6.06 -47.19
C PHE A 9 -20.56 -4.84 -46.38
N ILE A 10 -21.13 -3.66 -46.63
CA ILE A 10 -20.87 -2.44 -45.85
C ILE A 10 -21.37 -2.61 -44.42
N LEU A 11 -22.50 -3.25 -44.21
CA LEU A 11 -23.08 -3.49 -42.88
C LEU A 11 -22.19 -4.45 -42.05
N VAL A 12 -21.70 -5.52 -42.65
CA VAL A 12 -20.79 -6.48 -42.02
C VAL A 12 -19.44 -5.82 -41.70
N LEU A 13 -18.91 -4.99 -42.61
CA LEU A 13 -17.66 -4.27 -42.41
C LEU A 13 -17.80 -3.25 -41.28
N ALA A 14 -18.91 -2.50 -41.22
CA ALA A 14 -19.21 -1.56 -40.14
C ALA A 14 -19.35 -2.30 -38.79
N LEU A 15 -19.99 -3.45 -38.77
CA LEU A 15 -20.11 -4.29 -37.58
C LEU A 15 -18.74 -4.81 -37.12
N ALA A 16 -17.89 -5.24 -38.03
CA ALA A 16 -16.53 -5.70 -37.72
C ALA A 16 -15.64 -4.60 -37.13
N VAL A 17 -15.76 -3.35 -37.61
CA VAL A 17 -15.04 -2.19 -37.07
C VAL A 17 -15.53 -1.85 -35.65
N ILE A 18 -16.83 -1.96 -35.37
CA ILE A 18 -17.39 -1.73 -34.03
C ILE A 18 -16.89 -2.78 -33.03
N PHE A 19 -16.78 -4.05 -33.40
CA PHE A 19 -16.27 -5.11 -32.55
C PHE A 19 -14.76 -5.08 -32.38
N GLY A 20 -13.98 -4.55 -33.32
CA GLY A 20 -12.52 -4.44 -33.26
C GLY A 20 -12.01 -3.29 -32.36
N SER A 21 -12.85 -2.27 -32.08
CA SER A 21 -12.47 -1.06 -31.36
C SER A 21 -12.44 -1.19 -29.83
N CYS A 22 -12.83 -2.33 -29.26
CA CYS A 22 -13.08 -2.46 -27.81
C CYS A 22 -11.90 -2.91 -26.96
N SER A 23 -10.68 -3.02 -27.47
CA SER A 23 -9.51 -3.39 -26.66
C SER A 23 -8.71 -2.16 -26.21
N THR A 24 -9.18 -1.48 -25.19
CA THR A 24 -8.54 -0.25 -24.64
C THR A 24 -7.49 -0.53 -23.57
N SER A 25 -7.40 -1.75 -23.04
CA SER A 25 -6.45 -2.08 -21.97
C SER A 25 -5.25 -2.84 -22.50
N ARG A 26 -4.11 -2.17 -22.62
CA ARG A 26 -2.82 -2.85 -22.75
C ARG A 26 -2.40 -3.41 -21.40
N HIS A 27 -1.96 -4.67 -21.37
CA HIS A 27 -1.32 -5.22 -20.18
C HIS A 27 -0.02 -4.43 -19.91
N TYR A 28 0.08 -3.87 -18.71
CA TYR A 28 1.32 -3.23 -18.28
C TYR A 28 2.45 -4.26 -18.27
N GLN A 29 3.52 -3.95 -19.00
CA GLN A 29 4.78 -4.67 -18.95
C GLN A 29 5.81 -3.73 -18.35
N ARG A 30 6.48 -4.21 -17.31
CA ARG A 30 7.55 -3.45 -16.68
C ARG A 30 8.65 -3.22 -17.71
N GLY A 31 9.04 -1.96 -17.94
CA GLY A 31 10.18 -1.64 -18.79
C GLY A 31 11.46 -2.31 -18.28
N VAL A 32 12.23 -2.88 -19.17
CA VAL A 32 13.56 -3.40 -18.84
C VAL A 32 14.46 -2.21 -18.58
N VAL A 33 14.86 -2.03 -17.31
CA VAL A 33 15.87 -1.05 -16.94
C VAL A 33 17.24 -1.70 -17.23
N SER A 34 18.00 -1.13 -18.15
CA SER A 34 19.39 -1.58 -18.37
C SER A 34 20.20 -1.30 -17.12
N THR A 35 20.75 -2.34 -16.52
CA THR A 35 21.65 -2.24 -15.37
C THR A 35 23.13 -2.25 -15.82
N GLU A 36 23.38 -2.27 -17.12
CA GLU A 36 24.72 -2.21 -17.67
C GLU A 36 25.39 -0.89 -17.31
N LYS A 37 26.59 -0.95 -16.78
CA LYS A 37 27.44 0.20 -16.42
C LYS A 37 26.90 1.12 -15.29
N LEU A 38 25.95 0.66 -14.48
CA LEU A 38 25.47 1.43 -13.31
C LEU A 38 26.60 1.76 -12.30
N TYR A 39 27.64 0.97 -12.27
CA TYR A 39 28.80 1.13 -11.38
C TYR A 39 30.13 1.31 -12.15
N GLY A 40 30.07 1.88 -13.36
CA GLY A 40 31.24 2.08 -14.22
C GLY A 40 31.54 0.86 -15.11
N ASP A 41 32.74 0.86 -15.71
CA ASP A 41 33.15 -0.19 -16.66
C ASP A 41 33.65 -1.48 -15.99
N THR A 42 33.65 -1.58 -14.68
CA THR A 42 34.06 -2.79 -13.94
C THR A 42 32.96 -3.86 -14.03
N VAL A 43 33.29 -5.00 -14.60
CA VAL A 43 32.40 -6.16 -14.58
C VAL A 43 32.38 -6.69 -13.15
N ILE A 44 31.33 -6.36 -12.41
CA ILE A 44 31.09 -6.92 -11.07
C ILE A 44 30.54 -8.33 -11.27
N THR A 45 31.41 -9.35 -11.07
CA THR A 45 31.03 -10.76 -11.12
C THR A 45 30.31 -11.22 -9.85
N ASP A 46 30.45 -10.48 -8.75
CA ASP A 46 29.76 -10.75 -7.50
C ASP A 46 28.39 -10.04 -7.48
N THR A 47 27.32 -10.83 -7.59
CA THR A 47 25.93 -10.38 -7.49
C THR A 47 25.42 -10.44 -6.05
N ALA A 48 26.24 -10.79 -5.06
CA ALA A 48 25.86 -10.82 -3.66
C ALA A 48 25.65 -9.38 -3.15
N THR A 49 24.41 -9.02 -2.91
CA THR A 49 24.05 -7.70 -2.38
C THR A 49 23.71 -7.77 -0.90
N LEU A 50 24.15 -6.79 -0.13
CA LEU A 50 23.76 -6.63 1.28
C LEU A 50 22.24 -6.49 1.45
N ALA A 51 21.55 -6.01 0.43
CA ALA A 51 20.08 -5.86 0.45
C ALA A 51 19.32 -7.19 0.57
N GLY A 52 19.94 -8.31 0.18
CA GLY A 52 19.35 -9.64 0.33
C GLY A 52 19.58 -10.29 1.69
N LYS A 53 20.43 -9.73 2.54
CA LYS A 53 20.75 -10.31 3.85
C LYS A 53 19.74 -9.88 4.91
N PRO A 54 19.32 -10.79 5.81
CA PRO A 54 18.54 -10.44 6.98
C PRO A 54 19.30 -9.42 7.86
N TRP A 55 18.61 -8.44 8.42
CA TRP A 55 19.22 -7.41 9.25
C TRP A 55 19.99 -7.98 10.46
N LYS A 56 19.57 -9.15 10.99
CA LYS A 56 20.25 -9.85 12.08
C LYS A 56 21.65 -10.37 11.72
N GLU A 57 21.90 -10.61 10.44
CA GLU A 57 23.22 -10.98 9.94
C GLU A 57 24.11 -9.75 9.69
N LEU A 58 23.49 -8.59 9.40
CA LEU A 58 24.20 -7.33 9.20
C LEU A 58 24.62 -6.72 10.54
N PHE A 59 23.77 -6.80 11.55
CA PHE A 59 24.03 -6.27 12.90
C PHE A 59 24.19 -7.43 13.87
N THR A 60 25.44 -7.84 14.13
CA THR A 60 25.76 -9.01 14.96
C THR A 60 25.74 -8.72 16.46
N GLU A 61 25.74 -7.46 16.85
CA GLU A 61 25.79 -7.05 18.24
C GLU A 61 24.46 -7.31 18.96
N SER A 62 24.48 -8.09 20.02
CA SER A 62 23.28 -8.58 20.71
C SER A 62 22.43 -7.45 21.34
N TYR A 63 23.08 -6.39 21.82
CA TYR A 63 22.41 -5.25 22.42
C TYR A 63 21.66 -4.43 21.34
N LEU A 64 22.34 -4.14 20.23
CA LEU A 64 21.71 -3.47 19.07
C LEU A 64 20.54 -4.27 18.52
N GLN A 65 20.69 -5.60 18.42
CA GLN A 65 19.59 -6.47 17.97
C GLN A 65 18.35 -6.37 18.88
N LYS A 66 18.56 -6.29 20.21
CA LYS A 66 17.46 -6.09 21.16
C LYS A 66 16.75 -4.75 20.95
N LEU A 67 17.52 -3.66 20.80
CA LEU A 67 16.94 -2.33 20.53
C LEU A 67 16.15 -2.29 19.23
N ILE A 68 16.68 -2.89 18.16
CA ILE A 68 15.97 -2.99 16.88
C ILE A 68 14.68 -3.78 17.05
N GLN A 69 14.72 -4.93 17.73
CA GLN A 69 13.54 -5.76 17.95
C GLN A 69 12.47 -5.03 18.76
N GLU A 70 12.88 -4.31 19.82
CA GLU A 70 11.98 -3.48 20.63
C GLU A 70 11.35 -2.36 19.79
N GLY A 71 12.15 -1.68 18.96
CA GLY A 71 11.66 -0.67 18.04
C GLY A 71 10.66 -1.23 17.03
N LEU A 72 10.92 -2.40 16.44
CA LEU A 72 10.02 -3.07 15.51
C LEU A 72 8.69 -3.46 16.18
N ASN A 73 8.70 -3.83 17.43
CA ASN A 73 7.50 -4.26 18.15
C ASN A 73 6.62 -3.08 18.59
N ASN A 74 7.23 -1.93 18.91
CA ASN A 74 6.55 -0.83 19.58
C ASN A 74 6.43 0.45 18.73
N ASN A 75 7.00 0.51 17.53
CA ASN A 75 6.95 1.72 16.72
C ASN A 75 5.54 1.97 16.14
N PRO A 76 4.91 3.13 16.42
CA PRO A 76 3.57 3.45 15.94
C PRO A 76 3.48 3.55 14.41
N ASP A 77 4.50 4.10 13.74
CA ASP A 77 4.49 4.27 12.28
C ASP A 77 4.51 2.91 11.58
N LEU A 78 5.24 1.94 12.13
CA LEU A 78 5.24 0.58 11.62
C LEU A 78 3.87 -0.10 11.85
N GLN A 79 3.23 0.13 12.99
CA GLN A 79 1.88 -0.37 13.25
C GLN A 79 0.86 0.23 12.28
N VAL A 80 0.93 1.53 12.00
CA VAL A 80 0.11 2.18 10.97
C VAL A 80 0.36 1.57 9.60
N ALA A 81 1.63 1.32 9.23
CA ALA A 81 1.96 0.70 7.95
C ALA A 81 1.40 -0.74 7.83
N ILE A 82 1.39 -1.51 8.92
CA ILE A 82 0.77 -2.84 8.98
C ILE A 82 -0.74 -2.73 8.76
N GLN A 83 -1.43 -1.79 9.45
CA GLN A 83 -2.87 -1.60 9.29
C GLN A 83 -3.25 -1.17 7.87
N LYS A 84 -2.41 -0.39 7.19
CA LYS A 84 -2.61 -0.04 5.78
C LYS A 84 -2.54 -1.26 4.86
N VAL A 85 -1.73 -2.26 5.16
CA VAL A 85 -1.73 -3.53 4.41
C VAL A 85 -3.06 -4.26 4.61
N VAL A 86 -3.56 -4.34 5.86
CA VAL A 86 -4.86 -4.96 6.18
C VAL A 86 -6.00 -4.24 5.44
N GLU A 87 -5.98 -2.91 5.41
CA GLU A 87 -6.94 -2.10 4.64
C GLU A 87 -6.88 -2.45 3.14
N ALA A 88 -5.68 -2.49 2.56
CA ALA A 88 -5.51 -2.83 1.13
C ALA A 88 -5.96 -4.27 0.82
N GLU A 89 -5.77 -5.23 1.72
CA GLU A 89 -6.30 -6.59 1.62
C GLU A 89 -7.83 -6.63 1.63
N ALA A 90 -8.46 -5.80 2.47
CA ALA A 90 -9.91 -5.66 2.50
C ALA A 90 -10.46 -5.09 1.19
N TYR A 91 -9.84 -4.05 0.63
CA TYR A 91 -10.20 -3.50 -0.69
C TYR A 91 -10.00 -4.53 -1.82
N PHE A 92 -8.92 -5.30 -1.79
CA PHE A 92 -8.72 -6.38 -2.76
C PHE A 92 -9.81 -7.45 -2.61
N SER A 93 -10.19 -7.81 -1.40
CA SER A 93 -11.28 -8.77 -1.13
C SER A 93 -12.63 -8.24 -1.59
N GLN A 94 -12.92 -6.95 -1.37
CA GLN A 94 -14.11 -6.28 -1.91
C GLN A 94 -14.14 -6.32 -3.45
N SER A 95 -13.00 -6.06 -4.10
CA SER A 95 -12.91 -6.11 -5.57
C SER A 95 -13.11 -7.52 -6.14
N LYS A 96 -12.80 -8.57 -5.37
CA LYS A 96 -13.14 -9.96 -5.72
C LYS A 96 -14.64 -10.22 -5.56
N ALA A 97 -15.22 -9.75 -4.48
CA ALA A 97 -16.64 -9.91 -4.20
C ALA A 97 -17.54 -9.19 -5.22
N ALA A 98 -17.07 -8.07 -5.79
CA ALA A 98 -17.79 -7.34 -6.84
C ALA A 98 -18.03 -8.14 -8.14
N LEU A 99 -17.33 -9.26 -8.33
CA LEU A 99 -17.58 -10.19 -9.45
C LEU A 99 -18.77 -11.14 -9.19
N LEU A 100 -19.25 -11.22 -7.96
CA LEU A 100 -20.36 -12.08 -7.53
C LEU A 100 -21.66 -11.28 -7.48
N PRO A 101 -22.83 -11.93 -7.60
CA PRO A 101 -24.10 -11.28 -7.38
C PRO A 101 -24.24 -10.77 -5.96
N GLY A 102 -24.68 -9.51 -5.82
CA GLY A 102 -25.04 -8.90 -4.54
C GLY A 102 -26.50 -9.23 -4.18
N ILE A 103 -26.74 -9.59 -2.92
CA ILE A 103 -28.06 -9.81 -2.36
C ILE A 103 -28.23 -8.81 -1.22
N SER A 104 -29.32 -8.06 -1.24
CA SER A 104 -29.69 -7.14 -0.17
C SER A 104 -31.11 -7.42 0.32
N VAL A 105 -31.30 -7.34 1.63
CA VAL A 105 -32.61 -7.42 2.25
C VAL A 105 -32.83 -6.12 3.02
N SER A 106 -33.95 -5.47 2.80
CA SER A 106 -34.28 -4.23 3.49
C SER A 106 -35.67 -4.27 4.08
N GLY A 107 -35.78 -3.73 5.30
CA GLY A 107 -37.05 -3.50 5.97
C GLY A 107 -37.25 -2.00 6.22
N LYS A 108 -38.39 -1.48 5.83
CA LYS A 108 -38.72 -0.06 6.00
C LYS A 108 -40.06 0.07 6.72
N LYS A 109 -40.07 0.93 7.75
CA LYS A 109 -41.31 1.40 8.39
C LYS A 109 -41.43 2.90 8.11
N ASN A 110 -42.53 3.29 7.47
CA ASN A 110 -42.90 4.70 7.31
C ASN A 110 -44.13 4.98 8.20
N TYR A 111 -44.03 6.04 8.95
CA TYR A 111 -45.14 6.63 9.68
C TYR A 111 -45.46 7.98 9.06
N THR A 112 -46.73 8.16 8.65
CA THR A 112 -47.20 9.41 8.08
C THR A 112 -48.41 9.86 8.89
N ARG A 113 -48.37 11.13 9.34
CA ARG A 113 -49.52 11.81 9.96
C ARG A 113 -50.06 12.84 8.98
N ASN A 114 -51.31 12.59 8.53
CA ASN A 114 -51.96 13.44 7.57
C ASN A 114 -52.67 14.62 8.29
N PRO A 115 -52.51 15.87 7.83
CA PRO A 115 -53.26 17.00 8.38
C PRO A 115 -54.75 16.88 8.03
N GLU A 116 -55.60 17.17 8.99
CA GLU A 116 -57.07 17.10 8.85
C GLU A 116 -57.61 18.02 7.74
N THR A 117 -56.93 19.14 7.52
CA THR A 117 -57.28 20.12 6.48
C THR A 117 -57.16 19.62 5.06
N LEU A 118 -56.24 18.67 4.82
CA LEU A 118 -55.99 18.10 3.51
C LEU A 118 -56.65 16.73 3.29
N TYR A 119 -56.99 16.04 4.38
CA TYR A 119 -57.63 14.71 4.35
C TYR A 119 -58.77 14.61 5.38
N PRO A 120 -59.92 15.33 5.16
CA PRO A 120 -60.98 15.39 6.15
C PRO A 120 -61.65 14.05 6.48
N SER A 121 -61.63 13.10 5.53
CA SER A 121 -62.26 11.79 5.64
C SER A 121 -61.29 10.62 5.57
N GLY A 122 -59.97 10.88 5.58
CA GLY A 122 -58.95 9.84 5.48
C GLY A 122 -58.31 9.50 6.82
N PRO A 123 -57.57 8.41 6.91
CA PRO A 123 -56.88 8.04 8.14
C PRO A 123 -55.82 9.08 8.50
N ARG A 124 -55.88 9.61 9.74
CA ARG A 124 -54.92 10.61 10.23
C ARG A 124 -53.53 10.06 10.37
N GLU A 125 -53.39 8.78 10.68
CA GLU A 125 -52.11 8.11 10.88
C GLU A 125 -52.04 6.84 10.01
N VAL A 126 -50.99 6.76 9.22
CA VAL A 126 -50.74 5.62 8.34
C VAL A 126 -49.38 5.03 8.68
N ASN A 127 -49.36 3.77 9.05
CA ASN A 127 -48.16 2.98 9.19
C ASN A 127 -48.01 2.08 7.96
N TYR A 128 -46.92 2.27 7.25
CA TYR A 128 -46.56 1.43 6.11
C TYR A 128 -45.30 0.63 6.42
N TYR A 129 -45.41 -0.68 6.30
CA TYR A 129 -44.29 -1.59 6.47
C TYR A 129 -43.95 -2.24 5.12
N GLN A 130 -42.68 -2.18 4.76
CA GLN A 130 -42.18 -2.79 3.54
C GLN A 130 -41.00 -3.70 3.86
N LEU A 131 -41.04 -4.90 3.34
CA LEU A 131 -39.91 -5.83 3.31
C LEU A 131 -39.58 -6.09 1.85
N SER A 132 -38.32 -5.91 1.45
CA SER A 132 -37.85 -6.21 0.11
C SER A 132 -36.57 -7.01 0.14
N ALA A 133 -36.42 -7.89 -0.84
CA ALA A 133 -35.18 -8.61 -1.12
C ALA A 133 -34.82 -8.33 -2.58
N ASP A 134 -33.62 -7.81 -2.80
CA ASP A 134 -33.13 -7.43 -4.11
C ASP A 134 -31.87 -8.22 -4.42
N ALA A 135 -31.76 -8.74 -5.65
CA ALA A 135 -30.56 -9.36 -6.17
C ALA A 135 -30.06 -8.57 -7.39
N SER A 136 -28.80 -8.20 -7.38
CA SER A 136 -28.17 -7.47 -8.49
C SER A 136 -26.85 -8.11 -8.90
N TRP A 137 -26.59 -8.20 -10.19
CA TRP A 137 -25.34 -8.73 -10.71
C TRP A 137 -24.89 -7.95 -11.95
N GLU A 138 -23.66 -7.42 -11.90
CA GLU A 138 -23.01 -6.79 -13.04
C GLU A 138 -22.15 -7.85 -13.76
N ILE A 139 -22.61 -8.29 -14.94
CA ILE A 139 -21.85 -9.23 -15.78
C ILE A 139 -20.69 -8.46 -16.40
N ASP A 140 -19.46 -8.90 -16.14
CA ASP A 140 -18.23 -8.23 -16.59
C ASP A 140 -17.86 -8.58 -18.04
N VAL A 141 -18.67 -8.15 -18.99
CA VAL A 141 -18.45 -8.39 -20.42
C VAL A 141 -17.18 -7.71 -20.91
N TRP A 142 -16.95 -6.46 -20.49
CA TRP A 142 -15.85 -5.59 -20.92
C TRP A 142 -14.60 -5.68 -20.06
N GLY A 143 -14.59 -6.48 -19.02
CA GLY A 143 -13.44 -6.65 -18.12
C GLY A 143 -13.19 -5.49 -17.16
N LYS A 144 -14.18 -4.62 -16.91
CA LYS A 144 -14.11 -3.51 -15.93
C LYS A 144 -13.81 -4.00 -14.53
N LEU A 145 -14.60 -4.97 -14.03
CA LEU A 145 -14.44 -5.53 -12.68
C LEU A 145 -13.14 -6.34 -12.55
N ARG A 146 -12.80 -7.11 -13.58
CA ARG A 146 -11.50 -7.83 -13.61
C ARG A 146 -10.32 -6.87 -13.62
N SER A 147 -10.41 -5.74 -14.30
CA SER A 147 -9.37 -4.71 -14.31
C SER A 147 -9.28 -4.01 -12.96
N SER A 148 -10.41 -3.68 -12.33
CA SER A 148 -10.47 -3.14 -10.96
C SER A 148 -9.82 -4.08 -9.93
N LYS A 149 -10.12 -5.39 -10.01
CA LYS A 149 -9.48 -6.40 -9.16
C LYS A 149 -7.96 -6.43 -9.34
N ARG A 150 -7.45 -6.35 -10.59
CA ARG A 150 -6.01 -6.30 -10.86
C ARG A 150 -5.37 -5.03 -10.29
N ALA A 151 -6.06 -3.89 -10.41
CA ALA A 151 -5.59 -2.63 -9.83
C ALA A 151 -5.54 -2.69 -8.30
N ALA A 152 -6.57 -3.24 -7.65
CA ALA A 152 -6.59 -3.45 -6.20
C ALA A 152 -5.46 -4.40 -5.73
N TYR A 153 -5.18 -5.46 -6.49
CA TYR A 153 -4.06 -6.35 -6.19
C TYR A 153 -2.69 -5.65 -6.33
N ALA A 154 -2.50 -4.86 -7.38
CA ALA A 154 -1.29 -4.08 -7.54
C ALA A 154 -1.10 -3.05 -6.42
N SER A 155 -2.20 -2.43 -5.96
CA SER A 155 -2.20 -1.52 -4.81
C SER A 155 -1.80 -2.24 -3.51
N LEU A 156 -2.30 -3.45 -3.28
CA LEU A 156 -1.91 -4.28 -2.13
C LEU A 156 -0.40 -4.57 -2.14
N LEU A 157 0.15 -4.99 -3.30
CA LEU A 157 1.59 -5.24 -3.43
C LEU A 157 2.43 -3.98 -3.18
N SER A 158 1.97 -2.82 -3.67
CA SER A 158 2.60 -1.52 -3.43
C SER A 158 2.60 -1.16 -1.94
N THR A 159 1.49 -1.39 -1.25
CA THR A 159 1.35 -1.12 0.19
C THR A 159 2.23 -2.05 1.03
N ASP A 160 2.34 -3.33 0.68
CA ASP A 160 3.27 -4.26 1.35
C ASP A 160 4.75 -3.85 1.15
N ALA A 161 5.11 -3.40 -0.05
CA ALA A 161 6.43 -2.85 -0.30
C ALA A 161 6.70 -1.57 0.52
N ALA A 162 5.71 -0.69 0.66
CA ALA A 162 5.81 0.51 1.50
C ALA A 162 5.99 0.16 2.98
N LYS A 163 5.28 -0.84 3.51
CA LYS A 163 5.49 -1.36 4.89
C LYS A 163 6.93 -1.84 5.09
N LYS A 164 7.48 -2.60 4.14
CA LYS A 164 8.89 -3.06 4.19
C LYS A 164 9.88 -1.90 4.18
N ALA A 165 9.59 -0.84 3.42
CA ALA A 165 10.41 0.37 3.39
C ALA A 165 10.40 1.10 4.75
N VAL A 166 9.24 1.22 5.40
CA VAL A 166 9.12 1.77 6.77
C VAL A 166 9.92 0.94 7.76
N GLN A 167 9.81 -0.38 7.70
CA GLN A 167 10.57 -1.31 8.54
C GLN A 167 12.09 -1.15 8.37
N THR A 168 12.56 -1.11 7.12
CA THR A 168 13.99 -0.94 6.81
C THR A 168 14.52 0.40 7.30
N ARG A 169 13.75 1.48 7.10
CA ARG A 169 14.09 2.82 7.59
C ARG A 169 14.19 2.87 9.11
N LEU A 170 13.27 2.23 9.82
CA LEU A 170 13.28 2.16 11.28
C LEU A 170 14.54 1.45 11.78
N ILE A 171 14.90 0.30 11.21
CA ILE A 171 16.12 -0.45 11.53
C ILE A 171 17.36 0.43 11.31
N SER A 172 17.44 1.09 10.15
CA SER A 172 18.55 1.98 9.82
C SER A 172 18.69 3.14 10.79
N ASN A 173 17.57 3.76 11.17
CA ASN A 173 17.58 4.89 12.12
C ASN A 173 18.06 4.46 13.51
N ILE A 174 17.60 3.31 14.01
CA ILE A 174 18.02 2.77 15.31
C ILE A 174 19.52 2.43 15.28
N ALA A 175 19.99 1.76 14.25
CA ALA A 175 21.39 1.41 14.10
C ALA A 175 22.28 2.67 14.00
N SER A 176 21.88 3.65 13.21
CA SER A 176 22.60 4.92 13.06
C SER A 176 22.69 5.69 14.37
N ALA A 177 21.58 5.78 15.11
CA ALA A 177 21.56 6.43 16.42
C ALA A 177 22.45 5.70 17.43
N TYR A 178 22.44 4.37 17.43
CA TYR A 178 23.27 3.56 18.31
C TYR A 178 24.76 3.78 18.06
N TYR A 179 25.21 3.70 16.80
CA TYR A 179 26.63 3.94 16.48
C TYR A 179 27.05 5.40 16.68
N ALA A 180 26.13 6.35 16.47
CA ALA A 180 26.40 7.76 16.82
C ALA A 180 26.62 7.95 18.31
N LEU A 181 25.82 7.28 19.16
CA LEU A 181 25.99 7.30 20.61
C LEU A 181 27.34 6.70 21.01
N LEU A 182 27.71 5.54 20.48
CA LEU A 182 29.03 4.93 20.76
C LEU A 182 30.18 5.86 20.37
N GLY A 183 30.06 6.57 19.23
CA GLY A 183 31.05 7.55 18.81
C GLY A 183 31.16 8.75 19.77
N LEU A 184 30.00 9.20 20.29
CA LEU A 184 29.96 10.29 21.27
C LEU A 184 30.56 9.85 22.62
N ASP A 185 30.30 8.65 23.09
CA ASP A 185 30.86 8.07 24.31
C ASP A 185 32.38 7.97 24.20
N ALA A 186 32.89 7.45 23.08
CA ALA A 186 34.33 7.39 22.83
C ALA A 186 34.97 8.80 22.81
N LYS A 187 34.33 9.78 22.18
CA LYS A 187 34.78 11.18 22.18
C LYS A 187 34.80 11.79 23.57
N LEU A 188 33.79 11.51 24.38
CA LEU A 188 33.69 11.97 25.75
C LEU A 188 34.86 11.43 26.60
N GLU A 189 35.18 10.15 26.46
CA GLU A 189 36.30 9.52 27.19
C GLU A 189 37.65 10.14 26.80
N ILE A 190 37.91 10.32 25.48
CA ILE A 190 39.11 11.02 25.01
C ILE A 190 39.18 12.44 25.57
N THR A 191 38.09 13.17 25.59
CA THR A 191 38.03 14.54 26.12
C THR A 191 38.34 14.58 27.60
N ARG A 192 37.78 13.67 28.41
CA ARG A 192 38.06 13.54 29.84
C ARG A 192 39.54 13.29 30.11
N GLN A 193 40.15 12.36 29.35
CA GLN A 193 41.56 12.05 29.48
C GLN A 193 42.43 13.27 29.08
N THR A 194 42.05 14.00 28.02
CA THR A 194 42.78 15.22 27.61
C THR A 194 42.71 16.32 28.68
N VAL A 195 41.54 16.53 29.28
CA VAL A 195 41.39 17.48 30.39
C VAL A 195 42.28 17.11 31.59
N LYS A 196 42.29 15.83 31.99
CA LYS A 196 43.14 15.32 33.04
C LYS A 196 44.62 15.58 32.74
N ASN A 197 45.10 15.21 31.58
CA ASN A 197 46.48 15.43 31.15
C ASN A 197 46.88 16.92 31.19
N ASN A 198 45.98 17.82 30.79
CA ASN A 198 46.21 19.25 30.80
C ASN A 198 46.27 19.79 32.26
N ILE A 199 45.46 19.28 33.18
CA ILE A 199 45.50 19.62 34.59
C ILE A 199 46.87 19.20 35.18
N ASP A 200 47.28 17.95 34.94
CA ASP A 200 48.56 17.41 35.43
C ASP A 200 49.75 18.23 34.89
N LEU A 201 49.67 18.66 33.58
CA LEU A 201 50.67 19.52 32.98
C LEU A 201 50.77 20.90 33.68
N VAL A 202 49.61 21.54 33.92
CA VAL A 202 49.56 22.84 34.62
C VAL A 202 50.10 22.73 36.07
N GLU A 203 49.79 21.65 36.78
CA GLU A 203 50.36 21.42 38.11
C GLU A 203 51.87 21.24 38.05
N THR A 204 52.40 20.48 37.13
CA THR A 204 53.84 20.31 36.94
C THR A 204 54.52 21.64 36.62
N MET A 205 53.94 22.48 35.77
CA MET A 205 54.47 23.82 35.45
C MET A 205 54.46 24.81 36.63
N LYS A 206 53.60 24.62 37.63
CA LYS A 206 53.56 25.47 38.83
C LYS A 206 54.65 25.13 39.84
N VAL A 207 55.20 23.94 39.78
CA VAL A 207 56.26 23.45 40.71
C VAL A 207 57.69 23.72 40.18
N LEU A 208 57.81 23.96 38.84
CA LEU A 208 59.04 24.40 38.20
C LEU A 208 59.22 25.92 38.32
#